data_57b3b9e30c5e21ae25b976c86356b5df
#
_entry.id   57b3b9e30c5e21ae25b976c86356b5df
#
_cell.length_a   1.000
_cell.length_b   1.000
_cell.length_c   1.000
_cell.angle_alpha   90.00
_cell.angle_beta   90.00
_cell.angle_gamma   90.00
#
_symmetry.space_group_name_H-M   'P 1'
#
loop_
_entity.id
_entity.type
_entity.pdbx_description
1 polymer ?
#
loop_
_entity_poly.entity_id
_entity_poly.type
_entity_poly.pdbx_seq_one_letter_code
_entity_poly.pdbx_strand_id
1 'polypeptide(L)'
;AEESTAWPGVSKPVYDGGLGFAQKWMMGWMHDTLNYFKNDPIHRQYHHNQITFSLVYAFSENFMLPLSHDEVVHGKGSLITRMPGDEWQKFANLRLLFGYMYTHPGTKLLFMGGEFGQTTEWNIERGLEWNLLKYPVHAGMQQWIKKLNHFYRHAPALVQYQFQPEGFEWVDMGDYQSSVLSYLRKGGPSEKPLLVVCNFTPIVRNPYKIGVPGGGIWREVLNSDAAEFGGTGIRNEGDIKAAEEPWHGRSFAITLQKKGRHGKPRKKKAPAAARTFDASAGNQ
;
A
#
# COMPACT_ATOMS: atom_id res chain seq x y z
N ALA A 1 0.34 22.21 -4.54
CA ALA A 1 -0.27 23.04 -3.49
C ALA A 1 -0.53 22.24 -2.23
N GLU A 2 -0.21 22.80 -1.08
CA GLU A 2 -0.64 22.32 0.23
C GLU A 2 -1.90 23.10 0.60
N GLU A 3 -3.06 22.48 0.39
CA GLU A 3 -4.35 23.14 0.53
C GLU A 3 -5.41 22.12 0.95
N SER A 4 -6.21 22.43 1.97
CA SER A 4 -7.23 21.54 2.52
C SER A 4 -8.65 21.84 2.01
N THR A 5 -8.84 22.85 1.15
CA THR A 5 -10.16 23.18 0.59
C THR A 5 -10.80 21.98 -0.11
N ALA A 6 -12.11 21.83 0.03
CA ALA A 6 -12.89 20.85 -0.72
C ALA A 6 -13.21 21.30 -2.16
N TRP A 7 -12.95 22.57 -2.51
CA TRP A 7 -13.17 23.10 -3.85
C TRP A 7 -12.27 22.38 -4.88
N PRO A 8 -12.84 21.78 -5.95
CA PRO A 8 -12.09 20.93 -6.88
C PRO A 8 -11.51 21.75 -8.07
N GLY A 9 -10.73 22.77 -7.79
CA GLY A 9 -10.15 23.64 -8.81
C GLY A 9 -8.67 23.97 -8.60
N VAL A 10 -8.03 23.40 -7.58
CA VAL A 10 -6.64 23.72 -7.26
C VAL A 10 -5.70 23.26 -8.38
N SER A 11 -5.87 22.05 -8.88
CA SER A 11 -5.05 21.49 -9.97
C SER A 11 -5.67 21.61 -11.36
N LYS A 12 -6.80 22.30 -11.50
CA LYS A 12 -7.35 22.62 -12.82
C LYS A 12 -6.56 23.76 -13.48
N PRO A 13 -6.44 23.74 -14.81
CA PRO A 13 -5.86 24.86 -15.55
C PRO A 13 -6.57 26.19 -15.31
N VAL A 14 -5.84 27.30 -15.36
CA VAL A 14 -6.41 28.64 -15.16
C VAL A 14 -7.51 28.99 -16.21
N TYR A 15 -7.32 28.54 -17.45
CA TYR A 15 -8.31 28.77 -18.53
C TYR A 15 -9.61 27.97 -18.32
N ASP A 16 -9.60 26.94 -17.44
CA ASP A 16 -10.77 26.17 -17.01
C ASP A 16 -11.32 26.64 -15.64
N GLY A 17 -10.90 27.83 -15.19
CA GLY A 17 -11.31 28.41 -13.92
C GLY A 17 -10.63 27.84 -12.69
N GLY A 18 -9.51 27.14 -12.86
CA GLY A 18 -8.71 26.60 -11.75
C GLY A 18 -7.56 27.54 -11.34
N LEU A 19 -6.77 27.10 -10.34
CA LEU A 19 -5.58 27.83 -9.86
C LEU A 19 -4.31 27.48 -10.63
N GLY A 20 -4.31 26.44 -11.45
CA GLY A 20 -3.18 26.07 -12.31
C GLY A 20 -2.03 25.37 -11.60
N PHE A 21 -2.19 24.88 -10.37
CA PHE A 21 -1.18 24.03 -9.76
C PHE A 21 -1.11 22.68 -10.44
N ALA A 22 0.10 22.10 -10.53
CA ALA A 22 0.25 20.77 -11.12
C ALA A 22 -0.39 19.68 -10.27
N GLN A 23 -0.31 19.82 -8.95
CA GLN A 23 -0.81 18.83 -7.99
C GLN A 23 -1.26 19.50 -6.69
N LYS A 24 -2.13 18.79 -5.96
CA LYS A 24 -2.61 19.15 -4.63
C LYS A 24 -2.28 18.06 -3.63
N TRP A 25 -1.84 18.40 -2.41
CA TRP A 25 -1.65 17.42 -1.35
C TRP A 25 -2.99 16.83 -0.89
N MET A 26 -3.04 15.51 -0.77
CA MET A 26 -4.23 14.79 -0.33
C MET A 26 -4.25 14.66 1.20
N MET A 27 -4.50 15.78 1.88
CA MET A 27 -4.41 15.88 3.34
C MET A 27 -5.37 14.92 4.05
N GLY A 28 -6.60 14.76 3.54
CA GLY A 28 -7.59 13.82 4.10
C GLY A 28 -7.07 12.37 4.08
N TRP A 29 -6.50 11.92 2.97
CA TRP A 29 -5.88 10.60 2.89
C TRP A 29 -4.77 10.42 3.93
N MET A 30 -3.91 11.42 4.08
CA MET A 30 -2.79 11.39 5.02
C MET A 30 -3.30 11.24 6.46
N HIS A 31 -4.24 12.10 6.89
CA HIS A 31 -4.81 12.06 8.23
C HIS A 31 -5.50 10.73 8.52
N ASP A 32 -6.40 10.30 7.65
CA ASP A 32 -7.17 9.07 7.82
C ASP A 32 -6.27 7.84 7.84
N THR A 33 -5.32 7.77 6.90
CA THR A 33 -4.38 6.65 6.82
C THR A 33 -3.50 6.56 8.07
N LEU A 34 -2.90 7.66 8.51
CA LEU A 34 -2.05 7.66 9.71
C LEU A 34 -2.85 7.35 10.98
N ASN A 35 -4.08 7.85 11.10
CA ASN A 35 -4.96 7.52 12.21
C ASN A 35 -5.31 6.04 12.23
N TYR A 36 -5.63 5.46 11.06
CA TYR A 36 -5.88 4.02 10.95
C TYR A 36 -4.69 3.19 11.39
N PHE A 37 -3.49 3.53 10.91
CA PHE A 37 -2.27 2.77 11.21
C PHE A 37 -1.81 2.87 12.67
N LYS A 38 -2.16 3.94 13.39
CA LYS A 38 -1.93 4.08 14.83
C LYS A 38 -2.75 3.09 15.67
N ASN A 39 -3.90 2.65 15.17
CA ASN A 39 -4.74 1.72 15.90
C ASN A 39 -4.08 0.35 16.00
N ASP A 40 -4.21 -0.28 17.19
CA ASP A 40 -3.90 -1.70 17.32
C ASP A 40 -4.70 -2.49 16.28
N PRO A 41 -4.10 -3.49 15.60
CA PRO A 41 -4.79 -4.28 14.58
C PRO A 41 -6.14 -4.88 15.00
N ILE A 42 -6.35 -5.15 16.30
CA ILE A 42 -7.64 -5.67 16.80
C ILE A 42 -8.80 -4.67 16.68
N HIS A 43 -8.49 -3.37 16.64
CA HIS A 43 -9.49 -2.31 16.55
C HIS A 43 -9.70 -1.81 15.12
N ARG A 44 -8.87 -2.19 14.16
CA ARG A 44 -8.92 -1.70 12.77
C ARG A 44 -10.23 -2.00 12.06
N GLN A 45 -10.90 -3.08 12.43
CA GLN A 45 -12.22 -3.42 11.90
C GLN A 45 -13.27 -2.33 12.12
N TYR A 46 -13.15 -1.52 13.17
CA TYR A 46 -14.08 -0.43 13.50
C TYR A 46 -13.74 0.89 12.79
N HIS A 47 -12.61 0.95 12.12
CA HIS A 47 -12.09 2.15 11.46
C HIS A 47 -11.82 1.95 9.96
N HIS A 48 -12.40 0.91 9.37
CA HIS A 48 -12.14 0.49 7.99
C HIS A 48 -12.42 1.59 6.95
N ASN A 49 -13.37 2.48 7.23
CA ASN A 49 -13.68 3.63 6.41
C ASN A 49 -12.50 4.60 6.26
N GLN A 50 -11.57 4.69 7.21
CA GLN A 50 -10.41 5.57 7.13
C GLN A 50 -9.46 5.21 5.98
N ILE A 51 -9.46 3.95 5.53
CA ILE A 51 -8.62 3.50 4.41
C ILE A 51 -9.40 3.34 3.10
N THR A 52 -10.71 3.58 3.10
CA THR A 52 -11.56 3.48 1.90
C THR A 52 -12.13 4.83 1.46
N PHE A 53 -12.39 5.74 2.40
CA PHE A 53 -13.08 6.99 2.14
C PHE A 53 -12.36 7.91 1.14
N SER A 54 -11.03 7.92 1.13
CA SER A 54 -10.24 8.75 0.24
C SER A 54 -10.54 8.54 -1.25
N LEU A 55 -10.98 7.32 -1.62
CA LEU A 55 -11.34 6.99 -3.01
C LEU A 55 -12.60 7.69 -3.49
N VAL A 56 -13.44 8.22 -2.59
CA VAL A 56 -14.64 9.00 -2.95
C VAL A 56 -14.27 10.29 -3.68
N TYR A 57 -13.11 10.87 -3.35
CA TYR A 57 -12.66 12.14 -3.92
C TYR A 57 -11.28 12.07 -4.63
N ALA A 58 -10.65 10.88 -4.67
CA ALA A 58 -9.29 10.68 -5.18
C ALA A 58 -9.05 11.19 -6.60
N PHE A 59 -10.10 11.39 -7.39
CA PHE A 59 -10.04 11.82 -8.79
C PHE A 59 -10.63 13.21 -9.02
N SER A 60 -10.94 13.95 -7.95
CA SER A 60 -11.42 15.33 -8.07
C SER A 60 -10.29 16.33 -8.38
N GLU A 61 -9.05 15.96 -8.13
CA GLU A 61 -7.83 16.73 -8.32
C GLU A 61 -6.66 15.82 -8.73
N ASN A 62 -5.57 16.38 -9.21
CA ASN A 62 -4.31 15.66 -9.37
C ASN A 62 -3.63 15.55 -7.99
N PHE A 63 -3.99 14.55 -7.22
CA PHE A 63 -3.51 14.41 -5.86
C PHE A 63 -2.10 13.84 -5.74
N MET A 64 -1.36 14.38 -4.75
CA MET A 64 -0.13 13.82 -4.21
C MET A 64 -0.40 13.33 -2.79
N LEU A 65 0.02 12.12 -2.47
CA LEU A 65 -0.11 11.49 -1.14
C LEU A 65 1.06 11.95 -0.26
N PRO A 66 0.84 12.89 0.69
CA PRO A 66 1.93 13.47 1.45
C PRO A 66 2.22 12.67 2.72
N LEU A 67 3.40 12.07 2.80
CA LEU A 67 4.07 11.77 4.06
C LEU A 67 5.26 12.74 4.15
N SER A 68 4.94 14.01 4.40
CA SER A 68 5.86 15.13 4.33
C SER A 68 6.64 15.33 5.64
N HIS A 69 7.43 16.41 5.70
CA HIS A 69 8.12 16.83 6.92
C HIS A 69 7.14 17.13 8.06
N ASP A 70 5.95 17.67 7.74
CA ASP A 70 4.95 18.03 8.75
C ASP A 70 4.50 16.84 9.60
N GLU A 71 4.60 15.64 9.04
CA GLU A 71 4.20 14.43 9.77
C GLU A 71 5.29 13.89 10.70
N VAL A 72 6.49 14.45 10.68
CA VAL A 72 7.64 13.97 11.44
C VAL A 72 8.40 15.08 12.20
N VAL A 73 7.80 16.28 12.28
CA VAL A 73 8.35 17.41 13.07
C VAL A 73 8.13 17.24 14.57
N HIS A 74 8.74 18.12 15.36
CA HIS A 74 8.71 18.13 16.82
C HIS A 74 7.29 17.94 17.40
N GLY A 75 7.17 17.01 18.33
CA GLY A 75 5.92 16.66 19.00
C GLY A 75 5.02 15.67 18.21
N LYS A 76 5.34 15.35 16.97
CA LYS A 76 4.56 14.39 16.17
C LYS A 76 5.11 12.96 16.14
N GLY A 77 6.38 12.77 16.53
CA GLY A 77 7.08 11.48 16.40
C GLY A 77 7.47 11.14 14.97
N SER A 78 8.32 10.15 14.79
CA SER A 78 8.62 9.62 13.45
C SER A 78 7.52 8.64 12.99
N LEU A 79 7.48 8.31 11.69
CA LEU A 79 6.47 7.38 11.17
C LEU A 79 6.54 6.01 11.87
N ILE A 80 7.75 5.49 12.15
CA ILE A 80 7.91 4.19 12.80
C ILE A 80 7.44 4.20 14.26
N THR A 81 7.63 5.32 14.99
CA THR A 81 7.22 5.40 16.39
C THR A 81 5.71 5.45 16.58
N ARG A 82 4.96 5.84 15.55
CA ARG A 82 3.49 5.83 15.55
C ARG A 82 2.88 4.45 15.33
N MET A 83 3.67 3.49 14.83
CA MET A 83 3.19 2.14 14.57
C MET A 83 3.02 1.36 15.87
N PRO A 84 1.91 0.61 16.05
CA PRO A 84 1.68 -0.19 17.24
C PRO A 84 2.54 -1.44 17.28
N GLY A 85 2.74 -1.98 18.49
CA GLY A 85 3.39 -3.26 18.74
C GLY A 85 4.89 -3.17 19.03
N ASP A 86 5.56 -4.32 19.00
CA ASP A 86 7.01 -4.42 19.14
C ASP A 86 7.76 -3.89 17.90
N GLU A 87 9.09 -3.80 17.97
CA GLU A 87 9.91 -3.27 16.88
C GLU A 87 9.61 -3.96 15.54
N TRP A 88 9.56 -5.28 15.53
CA TRP A 88 9.30 -6.05 14.31
C TRP A 88 7.90 -5.78 13.73
N GLN A 89 6.88 -5.67 14.61
CA GLN A 89 5.51 -5.33 14.23
C GLN A 89 5.41 -3.90 13.69
N LYS A 90 6.14 -2.95 14.28
CA LYS A 90 6.22 -1.58 13.78
C LYS A 90 6.77 -1.52 12.36
N PHE A 91 7.87 -2.24 12.09
CA PHE A 91 8.41 -2.31 10.73
C PHE A 91 7.46 -3.01 9.75
N ALA A 92 6.76 -4.05 10.19
CA ALA A 92 5.75 -4.70 9.36
C ALA A 92 4.60 -3.74 8.98
N ASN A 93 4.09 -2.96 9.95
CA ASN A 93 3.08 -1.94 9.69
C ASN A 93 3.60 -0.83 8.77
N LEU A 94 4.85 -0.38 8.95
CA LEU A 94 5.44 0.64 8.11
C LEU A 94 5.64 0.14 6.67
N ARG A 95 6.07 -1.12 6.47
CA ARG A 95 6.12 -1.73 5.12
C ARG A 95 4.74 -1.81 4.48
N LEU A 96 3.70 -2.16 5.24
CA LEU A 96 2.33 -2.18 4.77
C LEU A 96 1.84 -0.79 4.38
N LEU A 97 2.09 0.23 5.22
CA LEU A 97 1.75 1.63 4.94
C LEU A 97 2.31 2.07 3.58
N PHE A 98 3.59 1.83 3.34
CA PHE A 98 4.20 2.19 2.07
C PHE A 98 3.69 1.34 0.90
N GLY A 99 3.45 0.04 1.10
CA GLY A 99 2.81 -0.79 0.07
C GLY A 99 1.43 -0.27 -0.33
N TYR A 100 0.61 0.13 0.64
CA TYR A 100 -0.68 0.77 0.42
C TYR A 100 -0.53 2.12 -0.28
N MET A 101 0.35 3.01 0.21
CA MET A 101 0.61 4.31 -0.39
C MET A 101 1.03 4.19 -1.87
N TYR A 102 1.98 3.30 -2.19
CA TYR A 102 2.52 3.17 -3.55
C TYR A 102 1.51 2.61 -4.54
N THR A 103 0.55 1.84 -4.06
CA THR A 103 -0.51 1.26 -4.91
C THR A 103 -1.81 2.06 -4.92
N HIS A 104 -2.01 3.02 -4.02
CA HIS A 104 -3.12 3.97 -4.04
C HIS A 104 -3.01 4.94 -5.24
N PRO A 105 -4.11 5.46 -5.83
CA PRO A 105 -4.07 6.54 -6.84
C PRO A 105 -3.35 7.80 -6.33
N GLY A 106 -2.79 8.58 -7.26
CA GLY A 106 -2.04 9.81 -6.97
C GLY A 106 -0.52 9.61 -6.92
N THR A 107 0.26 10.69 -6.95
CA THR A 107 1.71 10.68 -6.82
C THR A 107 2.15 10.49 -5.37
N LYS A 108 3.43 10.21 -5.15
CA LYS A 108 3.97 9.83 -3.83
C LYS A 108 4.93 10.89 -3.33
N LEU A 109 4.75 11.33 -2.09
CA LEU A 109 5.69 12.19 -1.38
C LEU A 109 6.11 11.50 -0.09
N LEU A 110 7.38 11.13 -0.01
CA LEU A 110 8.00 10.57 1.18
C LEU A 110 9.14 11.48 1.61
N PHE A 111 9.07 11.96 2.85
CA PHE A 111 10.12 12.80 3.41
C PHE A 111 11.35 11.97 3.80
N MET A 112 12.54 12.58 3.70
CA MET A 112 13.81 11.94 3.97
C MET A 112 13.88 11.31 5.37
N GLY A 113 14.51 10.13 5.46
CA GLY A 113 14.57 9.31 6.67
C GLY A 113 13.41 8.30 6.79
N GLY A 114 12.25 8.57 6.17
CA GLY A 114 11.13 7.64 6.13
C GLY A 114 11.47 6.33 5.39
N GLU A 115 12.32 6.39 4.38
CA GLU A 115 12.72 5.27 3.53
C GLU A 115 13.49 4.17 4.27
N PHE A 116 14.08 4.48 5.41
CA PHE A 116 14.74 3.48 6.26
C PHE A 116 14.16 3.42 7.68
N GLY A 117 13.04 4.13 7.93
CA GLY A 117 12.36 4.09 9.22
C GLY A 117 13.13 4.81 10.32
N GLN A 118 13.62 6.04 10.06
CA GLN A 118 14.27 6.87 11.07
C GLN A 118 13.45 6.93 12.36
N THR A 119 14.11 6.81 13.51
CA THR A 119 13.43 6.67 14.80
C THR A 119 13.17 8.00 15.49
N THR A 120 13.98 9.01 15.22
CA THR A 120 13.80 10.37 15.76
C THR A 120 12.95 11.23 14.84
N GLU A 121 12.35 12.25 15.42
CA GLU A 121 11.71 13.34 14.69
C GLU A 121 12.72 14.05 13.81
N TRP A 122 12.25 14.62 12.70
CA TRP A 122 13.09 15.48 11.89
C TRP A 122 13.50 16.74 12.65
N ASN A 123 14.78 17.07 12.58
CA ASN A 123 15.35 18.26 13.18
C ASN A 123 16.35 18.88 12.20
N ILE A 124 16.21 20.17 11.90
CA ILE A 124 17.06 20.90 10.96
C ILE A 124 18.53 20.98 11.41
N GLU A 125 18.77 20.87 12.72
CA GLU A 125 20.12 20.96 13.30
C GLU A 125 20.87 19.62 13.29
N ARG A 126 20.19 18.53 12.92
CA ARG A 126 20.76 17.17 12.95
C ARG A 126 20.65 16.50 11.59
N GLY A 127 21.71 15.79 11.22
CA GLY A 127 21.67 14.91 10.06
C GLY A 127 20.74 13.69 10.27
N LEU A 128 20.45 12.99 9.19
CA LEU A 128 19.69 11.73 9.24
C LEU A 128 20.47 10.64 9.98
N GLU A 129 19.73 9.71 10.60
CA GLU A 129 20.30 8.63 11.40
C GLU A 129 20.82 7.47 10.51
N TRP A 130 21.76 7.76 9.59
CA TRP A 130 22.33 6.77 8.65
C TRP A 130 22.95 5.55 9.33
N ASN A 131 23.36 5.68 10.58
CA ASN A 131 23.85 4.60 11.41
C ASN A 131 22.82 3.49 11.66
N LEU A 132 21.52 3.78 11.52
CA LEU A 132 20.43 2.78 11.65
C LEU A 132 20.52 1.70 10.56
N LEU A 133 21.09 2.00 9.39
CA LEU A 133 21.26 1.01 8.32
C LEU A 133 22.15 -0.18 8.69
N LYS A 134 22.87 -0.12 9.82
CA LYS A 134 23.59 -1.28 10.38
C LYS A 134 22.63 -2.37 10.89
N TYR A 135 21.39 -2.00 11.21
CA TYR A 135 20.39 -2.94 11.73
C TYR A 135 19.56 -3.52 10.58
N PRO A 136 19.38 -4.85 10.54
CA PRO A 136 18.69 -5.54 9.44
C PRO A 136 17.27 -5.03 9.17
N VAL A 137 16.53 -4.60 10.20
CA VAL A 137 15.16 -4.10 10.04
C VAL A 137 15.09 -2.78 9.28
N HIS A 138 16.04 -1.87 9.51
CA HIS A 138 16.17 -0.60 8.79
C HIS A 138 16.68 -0.80 7.37
N ALA A 139 17.72 -1.64 7.20
CA ALA A 139 18.23 -2.01 5.89
C ALA A 139 17.15 -2.69 5.04
N GLY A 140 16.37 -3.60 5.62
CA GLY A 140 15.23 -4.26 4.97
C GLY A 140 14.14 -3.25 4.55
N MET A 141 13.87 -2.23 5.38
CA MET A 141 12.95 -1.15 5.06
C MET A 141 13.41 -0.35 3.84
N GLN A 142 14.69 0.03 3.81
CA GLN A 142 15.27 0.75 2.67
C GLN A 142 15.21 -0.09 1.38
N GLN A 143 15.47 -1.40 1.46
CA GLN A 143 15.32 -2.30 0.32
C GLN A 143 13.87 -2.38 -0.15
N TRP A 144 12.89 -2.37 0.76
CA TRP A 144 11.48 -2.31 0.42
C TRP A 144 11.13 -1.05 -0.36
N ILE A 145 11.52 0.14 0.12
CA ILE A 145 11.28 1.41 -0.58
C ILE A 145 11.99 1.42 -1.95
N LYS A 146 13.23 0.93 -2.03
CA LYS A 146 13.94 0.79 -3.30
C LYS A 146 13.15 -0.08 -4.29
N LYS A 147 12.61 -1.21 -3.82
CA LYS A 147 11.79 -2.11 -4.65
C LYS A 147 10.48 -1.44 -5.07
N LEU A 148 9.80 -0.73 -4.16
CA LEU A 148 8.58 0.01 -4.46
C LEU A 148 8.83 1.11 -5.50
N ASN A 149 9.89 1.92 -5.34
CA ASN A 149 10.27 2.96 -6.31
C ASN A 149 10.53 2.38 -7.70
N HIS A 150 11.28 1.27 -7.77
CA HIS A 150 11.53 0.59 -9.04
C HIS A 150 10.22 0.10 -9.66
N PHE A 151 9.40 -0.60 -8.88
CA PHE A 151 8.12 -1.14 -9.36
C PHE A 151 7.16 -0.05 -9.81
N TYR A 152 6.99 1.02 -9.03
CA TYR A 152 6.13 2.16 -9.36
C TYR A 152 6.50 2.80 -10.71
N ARG A 153 7.79 2.96 -10.96
CA ARG A 153 8.29 3.57 -12.21
C ARG A 153 8.09 2.70 -13.45
N HIS A 154 7.98 1.39 -13.29
CA HIS A 154 7.93 0.42 -14.40
C HIS A 154 6.59 -0.33 -14.51
N ALA A 155 5.62 -0.02 -13.66
CA ALA A 155 4.29 -0.63 -13.70
C ALA A 155 3.27 0.37 -14.29
N PRO A 156 2.92 0.27 -15.59
CA PRO A 156 1.98 1.19 -16.24
C PRO A 156 0.64 1.29 -15.49
N ALA A 157 0.17 0.19 -14.93
CA ALA A 157 -1.06 0.14 -14.14
C ALA A 157 -1.06 1.07 -12.92
N LEU A 158 0.11 1.50 -12.41
CA LEU A 158 0.19 2.41 -11.28
C LEU A 158 0.26 3.89 -11.70
N VAL A 159 0.74 4.18 -12.91
CA VAL A 159 1.09 5.55 -13.31
C VAL A 159 0.26 6.13 -14.47
N GLN A 160 -0.19 5.31 -15.43
CA GLN A 160 -0.87 5.82 -16.62
C GLN A 160 -2.18 6.53 -16.29
N TYR A 161 -3.03 5.93 -15.44
CA TYR A 161 -4.32 6.47 -15.03
C TYR A 161 -4.35 6.82 -13.53
N GLN A 162 -3.23 7.35 -13.01
CA GLN A 162 -3.14 7.63 -11.56
C GLN A 162 -4.06 8.75 -11.06
N PHE A 163 -4.53 9.61 -11.96
CA PHE A 163 -5.46 10.71 -11.66
C PHE A 163 -6.85 10.50 -12.28
N GLN A 164 -7.11 9.32 -12.82
CA GLN A 164 -8.35 9.00 -13.53
C GLN A 164 -9.04 7.81 -12.87
N PRO A 165 -10.38 7.84 -12.75
CA PRO A 165 -11.13 6.76 -12.11
C PRO A 165 -10.97 5.41 -12.82
N GLU A 166 -10.70 5.39 -14.12
CA GLU A 166 -10.44 4.19 -14.91
C GLU A 166 -9.22 3.40 -14.40
N GLY A 167 -8.27 4.07 -13.73
CA GLY A 167 -7.07 3.48 -13.16
C GLY A 167 -7.27 2.69 -11.87
N PHE A 168 -8.50 2.68 -11.33
CA PHE A 168 -8.81 2.03 -10.06
C PHE A 168 -10.14 1.30 -10.09
N GLU A 169 -10.20 0.15 -9.43
CA GLU A 169 -11.46 -0.59 -9.26
C GLU A 169 -11.41 -1.40 -7.96
N TRP A 170 -12.40 -1.22 -7.09
CA TRP A 170 -12.55 -2.09 -5.94
C TRP A 170 -12.83 -3.54 -6.37
N VAL A 171 -12.17 -4.48 -5.71
CA VAL A 171 -12.52 -5.91 -5.76
C VAL A 171 -13.36 -6.24 -4.53
N ASP A 172 -12.84 -5.94 -3.35
CA ASP A 172 -13.57 -6.02 -2.09
C ASP A 172 -13.07 -4.96 -1.11
N MET A 173 -13.95 -4.09 -0.70
CA MET A 173 -13.72 -3.09 0.35
C MET A 173 -14.56 -3.38 1.59
N GLY A 174 -15.32 -4.48 1.59
CA GLY A 174 -16.31 -4.80 2.63
C GLY A 174 -15.83 -5.78 3.70
N ASP A 175 -14.64 -6.40 3.55
CA ASP A 175 -14.11 -7.36 4.53
C ASP A 175 -13.46 -6.63 5.74
N TYR A 176 -14.27 -5.76 6.39
CA TYR A 176 -13.82 -5.02 7.58
C TYR A 176 -13.54 -5.94 8.77
N GLN A 177 -14.27 -7.05 8.91
CA GLN A 177 -14.06 -8.02 10.01
C GLN A 177 -12.67 -8.65 9.94
N SER A 178 -12.17 -8.93 8.74
CA SER A 178 -10.82 -9.41 8.52
C SER A 178 -9.80 -8.28 8.42
N SER A 179 -10.26 -7.03 8.31
CA SER A 179 -9.44 -5.85 7.98
C SER A 179 -8.58 -6.10 6.74
N VAL A 180 -9.22 -6.57 5.67
CA VAL A 180 -8.58 -6.80 4.36
C VAL A 180 -9.22 -5.90 3.32
N LEU A 181 -8.38 -5.32 2.46
CA LEU A 181 -8.81 -4.63 1.24
C LEU A 181 -8.25 -5.31 0.01
N SER A 182 -9.03 -5.37 -1.05
CA SER A 182 -8.54 -5.76 -2.37
C SER A 182 -9.08 -4.86 -3.47
N TYR A 183 -8.20 -4.48 -4.39
CA TYR A 183 -8.52 -3.61 -5.51
C TYR A 183 -7.61 -3.87 -6.71
N LEU A 184 -8.06 -3.43 -7.87
CA LEU A 184 -7.28 -3.43 -9.10
C LEU A 184 -6.71 -2.05 -9.36
N ARG A 185 -5.46 -2.02 -9.82
CA ARG A 185 -4.89 -0.89 -10.53
C ARG A 185 -4.79 -1.24 -12.00
N LYS A 186 -5.19 -0.31 -12.85
CA LYS A 186 -5.30 -0.53 -14.29
C LYS A 186 -4.54 0.56 -15.06
N GLY A 187 -3.83 0.15 -16.09
CA GLY A 187 -3.25 1.01 -17.11
C GLY A 187 -4.13 1.05 -18.36
N GLY A 188 -3.54 1.40 -19.50
CA GLY A 188 -4.22 1.38 -20.80
C GLY A 188 -4.80 0.00 -21.16
N PRO A 189 -5.62 -0.07 -22.24
CA PRO A 189 -6.34 -1.29 -22.60
C PRO A 189 -5.46 -2.50 -22.87
N SER A 190 -4.22 -2.30 -23.27
CA SER A 190 -3.24 -3.38 -23.52
C SER A 190 -2.44 -3.78 -22.28
N GLU A 191 -2.58 -3.02 -21.17
CA GLU A 191 -1.80 -3.25 -19.97
C GLU A 191 -2.48 -4.28 -19.06
N LYS A 192 -1.66 -5.09 -18.40
CA LYS A 192 -2.16 -6.05 -17.42
C LYS A 192 -2.56 -5.35 -16.14
N PRO A 193 -3.74 -5.68 -15.58
CA PRO A 193 -4.13 -5.13 -14.29
C PRO A 193 -3.26 -5.71 -13.17
N LEU A 194 -3.05 -4.89 -12.13
CA LEU A 194 -2.43 -5.31 -10.88
C LEU A 194 -3.53 -5.51 -9.83
N LEU A 195 -3.61 -6.70 -9.26
CA LEU A 195 -4.42 -6.95 -8.07
C LEU A 195 -3.60 -6.62 -6.83
N VAL A 196 -4.12 -5.74 -6.01
CA VAL A 196 -3.54 -5.37 -4.72
C VAL A 196 -4.38 -5.96 -3.60
N VAL A 197 -3.72 -6.59 -2.64
CA VAL A 197 -4.36 -7.18 -1.44
C VAL A 197 -3.62 -6.69 -0.21
N CYS A 198 -4.31 -5.95 0.65
CA CYS A 198 -3.76 -5.43 1.89
C CYS A 198 -4.44 -6.11 3.09
N ASN A 199 -3.68 -6.90 3.84
CA ASN A 199 -4.12 -7.46 5.11
C ASN A 199 -3.56 -6.60 6.25
N PHE A 200 -4.43 -5.87 6.92
CA PHE A 200 -4.05 -4.94 8.00
C PHE A 200 -3.99 -5.59 9.38
N THR A 201 -4.01 -6.92 9.44
CA THR A 201 -3.91 -7.68 10.70
C THR A 201 -2.72 -8.63 10.69
N PRO A 202 -2.20 -9.03 11.87
CA PRO A 202 -1.15 -10.03 11.95
C PRO A 202 -1.66 -11.48 11.76
N ILE A 203 -2.89 -11.64 11.29
CA ILE A 203 -3.52 -12.95 11.08
C ILE A 203 -3.33 -13.36 9.63
N VAL A 204 -2.65 -14.48 9.39
CA VAL A 204 -2.54 -15.05 8.06
C VAL A 204 -3.91 -15.56 7.62
N ARG A 205 -4.45 -15.01 6.55
CA ARG A 205 -5.68 -15.50 5.92
C ARG A 205 -5.32 -16.63 4.96
N ASN A 206 -5.67 -17.86 5.30
CA ASN A 206 -5.27 -19.05 4.54
C ASN A 206 -6.32 -20.18 4.67
N PRO A 207 -7.01 -20.55 3.59
CA PRO A 207 -6.99 -19.89 2.26
C PRO A 207 -7.72 -18.54 2.25
N TYR A 208 -7.40 -17.66 1.28
CA TYR A 208 -8.14 -16.43 1.05
C TYR A 208 -8.51 -16.31 -0.44
N LYS A 209 -9.81 -16.28 -0.74
CA LYS A 209 -10.33 -16.24 -2.10
C LYS A 209 -10.64 -14.82 -2.53
N ILE A 210 -10.25 -14.45 -3.77
CA ILE A 210 -10.42 -13.10 -4.31
C ILE A 210 -10.92 -13.22 -5.75
N GLY A 211 -11.98 -12.45 -6.09
CA GLY A 211 -12.47 -12.33 -7.45
C GLY A 211 -11.47 -11.58 -8.34
N VAL A 212 -11.29 -12.06 -9.57
CA VAL A 212 -10.38 -11.45 -10.56
C VAL A 212 -11.11 -11.20 -11.89
N PRO A 213 -10.67 -10.21 -12.70
CA PRO A 213 -11.40 -9.80 -13.92
C PRO A 213 -11.40 -10.84 -15.04
N GLY A 214 -10.52 -11.84 -15.00
CA GLY A 214 -10.42 -12.86 -16.04
C GLY A 214 -9.69 -14.10 -15.58
N GLY A 215 -9.83 -15.15 -16.36
CA GLY A 215 -9.07 -16.39 -16.20
C GLY A 215 -7.58 -16.22 -16.44
N GLY A 216 -6.83 -17.33 -16.42
CA GLY A 216 -5.40 -17.34 -16.65
C GLY A 216 -4.57 -17.46 -15.38
N ILE A 217 -3.33 -17.03 -15.45
CA ILE A 217 -2.33 -17.20 -14.40
C ILE A 217 -2.04 -15.84 -13.73
N TRP A 218 -2.02 -15.85 -12.42
CA TRP A 218 -1.65 -14.72 -11.59
C TRP A 218 -0.36 -15.02 -10.82
N ARG A 219 0.51 -14.03 -10.67
CA ARG A 219 1.77 -14.14 -9.93
C ARG A 219 1.91 -13.06 -8.89
N GLU A 220 2.40 -13.44 -7.71
CA GLU A 220 2.81 -12.48 -6.69
C GLU A 220 4.11 -11.77 -7.13
N VAL A 221 4.03 -10.47 -7.41
CA VAL A 221 5.16 -9.67 -7.90
C VAL A 221 5.77 -8.79 -6.81
N LEU A 222 4.98 -8.46 -5.79
CA LEU A 222 5.42 -7.72 -4.60
C LEU A 222 4.79 -8.31 -3.34
N ASN A 223 5.58 -8.37 -2.27
CA ASN A 223 5.12 -8.83 -0.96
C ASN A 223 5.91 -8.12 0.14
N SER A 224 5.25 -7.27 0.93
CA SER A 224 5.86 -6.55 2.04
C SER A 224 6.32 -7.45 3.19
N ASP A 225 5.86 -8.71 3.21
CA ASP A 225 6.27 -9.74 4.20
C ASP A 225 7.38 -10.66 3.68
N ALA A 226 8.02 -10.33 2.56
CA ALA A 226 9.16 -11.10 2.06
C ALA A 226 10.34 -11.01 3.03
N ALA A 227 11.08 -12.12 3.16
CA ALA A 227 12.19 -12.24 4.10
C ALA A 227 13.30 -11.22 3.84
N GLU A 228 13.52 -10.86 2.58
CA GLU A 228 14.51 -9.85 2.16
C GLU A 228 14.23 -8.45 2.73
N PHE A 229 12.98 -8.15 3.10
CA PHE A 229 12.56 -6.89 3.72
C PHE A 229 12.39 -7.02 5.25
N GLY A 230 12.83 -8.13 5.86
CA GLY A 230 12.66 -8.40 7.29
C GLY A 230 11.28 -8.96 7.67
N GLY A 231 10.52 -9.44 6.69
CA GLY A 231 9.25 -10.14 6.91
C GLY A 231 9.40 -11.61 7.31
N THR A 232 8.26 -12.30 7.45
CA THR A 232 8.25 -13.74 7.78
C THR A 232 8.59 -14.64 6.61
N GLY A 233 8.56 -14.12 5.38
CA GLY A 233 8.74 -14.88 4.14
C GLY A 233 7.50 -15.70 3.74
N ILE A 234 6.34 -15.42 4.32
CA ILE A 234 5.08 -16.03 3.88
C ILE A 234 4.71 -15.44 2.52
N ARG A 235 4.62 -16.29 1.51
CA ARG A 235 4.31 -15.90 0.14
C ARG A 235 3.47 -16.95 -0.59
N ASN A 236 2.89 -16.56 -1.71
CA ASN A 236 2.33 -17.49 -2.69
C ASN A 236 3.46 -17.91 -3.64
N GLU A 237 3.73 -19.20 -3.75
CA GLU A 237 4.80 -19.70 -4.61
C GLU A 237 4.25 -20.08 -5.99
N GLY A 238 4.92 -19.59 -7.03
CA GLY A 238 4.63 -19.96 -8.42
C GLY A 238 3.34 -19.33 -8.96
N ASP A 239 2.77 -20.02 -9.91
CA ASP A 239 1.60 -19.60 -10.65
C ASP A 239 0.32 -19.91 -9.89
N ILE A 240 -0.58 -18.91 -9.79
CA ILE A 240 -1.91 -19.06 -9.22
C ILE A 240 -2.89 -19.07 -10.38
N LYS A 241 -3.48 -20.24 -10.67
CA LYS A 241 -4.47 -20.36 -11.75
C LYS A 241 -5.82 -19.83 -11.25
N ALA A 242 -6.40 -18.90 -12.00
CA ALA A 242 -7.77 -18.47 -11.75
C ALA A 242 -8.75 -19.58 -12.09
N ALA A 243 -9.67 -19.87 -11.19
CA ALA A 243 -10.77 -20.80 -11.39
C ALA A 243 -11.98 -20.05 -11.94
N GLU A 244 -12.76 -20.68 -12.79
CA GLU A 244 -14.07 -20.19 -13.22
C GLU A 244 -15.07 -20.44 -12.10
N GLU A 245 -15.04 -19.54 -11.12
CA GLU A 245 -15.84 -19.60 -9.91
C GLU A 245 -16.27 -18.18 -9.55
N PRO A 246 -17.57 -17.86 -9.52
CA PRO A 246 -18.05 -16.52 -9.19
C PRO A 246 -17.67 -16.10 -7.77
N TRP A 247 -16.97 -14.96 -7.65
CA TRP A 247 -16.58 -14.40 -6.37
C TRP A 247 -16.42 -12.87 -6.46
N HIS A 248 -16.84 -12.12 -5.46
CA HIS A 248 -16.80 -10.65 -5.43
C HIS A 248 -17.41 -10.01 -6.70
N GLY A 249 -18.52 -10.55 -7.20
CA GLY A 249 -19.19 -10.05 -8.42
C GLY A 249 -18.43 -10.30 -9.73
N ARG A 250 -17.41 -11.19 -9.74
CA ARG A 250 -16.61 -11.56 -10.92
C ARG A 250 -16.77 -13.02 -11.25
N SER A 251 -16.59 -13.38 -12.52
CA SER A 251 -16.75 -14.78 -12.99
C SER A 251 -15.57 -15.68 -12.63
N PHE A 252 -14.41 -15.09 -12.30
CA PHE A 252 -13.20 -15.82 -11.98
C PHE A 252 -12.70 -15.46 -10.58
N ALA A 253 -12.04 -16.40 -9.92
CA ALA A 253 -11.40 -16.19 -8.64
C ALA A 253 -10.02 -16.85 -8.57
N ILE A 254 -9.13 -16.25 -7.76
CA ILE A 254 -7.89 -16.87 -7.31
C ILE A 254 -7.99 -17.19 -5.82
N THR A 255 -7.29 -18.23 -5.41
CA THR A 255 -7.16 -18.57 -3.98
C THR A 255 -5.72 -18.39 -3.54
N LEU A 256 -5.50 -17.44 -2.67
CA LEU A 256 -4.20 -17.23 -2.03
C LEU A 256 -4.00 -18.31 -0.98
N GLN A 257 -2.93 -19.07 -1.10
CA GLN A 257 -2.60 -20.16 -0.20
C GLN A 257 -1.17 -20.02 0.28
N LYS A 258 -0.99 -20.17 1.60
CA LYS A 258 0.31 -20.31 2.19
C LYS A 258 0.92 -21.65 1.75
N LYS A 259 1.97 -21.63 0.96
CA LYS A 259 2.90 -22.75 0.88
C LYS A 259 4.09 -22.39 1.79
N GLY A 260 4.09 -22.94 2.99
CA GLY A 260 5.18 -22.72 3.94
C GLY A 260 6.30 -23.72 3.67
N ARG A 261 7.57 -23.31 3.83
CA ARG A 261 8.65 -24.26 4.08
C ARG A 261 8.30 -25.07 5.33
N HIS A 262 8.46 -26.40 5.28
CA HIS A 262 8.40 -27.27 6.44
C HIS A 262 9.56 -26.93 7.40
N GLY A 263 9.40 -25.90 8.20
CA GLY A 263 10.26 -25.53 9.30
C GLY A 263 9.41 -25.35 10.55
N LYS A 264 9.87 -25.88 11.68
CA LYS A 264 9.16 -25.81 12.96
C LYS A 264 8.55 -24.44 13.21
N PRO A 265 7.28 -24.33 13.66
CA PRO A 265 6.61 -23.04 13.82
C PRO A 265 7.32 -22.21 14.89
N ARG A 266 8.00 -21.15 14.47
CA ARG A 266 8.33 -20.06 15.40
C ARG A 266 7.01 -19.40 15.79
N LYS A 267 6.74 -19.27 17.10
CA LYS A 267 5.54 -18.65 17.70
C LYS A 267 5.41 -17.13 17.45
N LYS A 268 5.88 -16.61 16.31
CA LYS A 268 5.68 -15.21 15.94
C LYS A 268 4.41 -15.10 15.09
N LYS A 269 3.48 -14.24 15.51
CA LYS A 269 2.31 -13.87 14.71
C LYS A 269 2.81 -13.27 13.39
N ALA A 270 2.18 -13.62 12.26
CA ALA A 270 2.51 -13.03 10.98
C ALA A 270 2.17 -11.52 10.99
N PRO A 271 2.94 -10.67 10.31
CA PRO A 271 2.63 -9.25 10.24
C PRO A 271 1.46 -8.97 9.29
N ALA A 272 0.90 -7.80 9.43
CA ALA A 272 0.09 -7.19 8.38
C ALA A 272 0.94 -7.05 7.11
N ALA A 273 0.36 -7.31 5.93
CA ALA A 273 1.10 -7.34 4.68
C ALA A 273 0.30 -6.77 3.49
N ALA A 274 1.00 -6.06 2.61
CA ALA A 274 0.51 -5.71 1.28
C ALA A 274 1.13 -6.64 0.25
N ARG A 275 0.32 -7.14 -0.67
CA ARG A 275 0.72 -8.01 -1.78
C ARG A 275 0.14 -7.51 -3.08
N THR A 276 0.91 -7.63 -4.14
CA THR A 276 0.49 -7.24 -5.48
C THR A 276 0.68 -8.42 -6.42
N PHE A 277 -0.30 -8.64 -7.26
CA PHE A 277 -0.32 -9.72 -8.24
C PHE A 277 -0.56 -9.15 -9.63
N ASP A 278 0.09 -9.71 -10.64
CA ASP A 278 -0.19 -9.43 -12.04
C ASP A 278 -0.85 -10.63 -12.74
N ALA A 279 -1.58 -10.33 -13.81
CA ALA A 279 -2.13 -11.34 -14.71
C ALA A 279 -1.03 -11.75 -15.70
N SER A 280 -0.48 -12.97 -15.56
CA SER A 280 0.46 -13.53 -16.54
C SER A 280 -0.31 -14.01 -17.76
N ALA A 281 0.16 -13.66 -18.97
CA ALA A 281 -0.36 -14.31 -20.17
C ALA A 281 0.00 -15.80 -20.11
N GLY A 282 -1.02 -16.66 -20.12
CA GLY A 282 -0.80 -18.04 -20.46
C GLY A 282 -0.31 -18.06 -21.91
N ASN A 283 0.89 -18.55 -22.16
CA ASN A 283 1.28 -18.95 -23.51
C ASN A 283 0.34 -20.10 -23.89
N GLN A 284 -0.51 -19.85 -24.89
CA GLN A 284 -1.15 -20.90 -25.68
C GLN A 284 -0.12 -21.56 -26.56
#